data_4e04e166d245f3ba15b83fd3602a3ae7
#
_entry.id   4e04e166d245f3ba15b83fd3602a3ae7
#
_cell.length_a   1.000
_cell.length_b   1.000
_cell.length_c   1.000
_cell.angle_alpha   90.00
_cell.angle_beta   90.00
_cell.angle_gamma   90.00
#
_symmetry.space_group_name_H-M   'P 1'
#
loop_
_entity.id
_entity.type
_entity.pdbx_description
1 polymer ?
#
loop_
_entity_poly.entity_id
_entity_poly.type
_entity_poly.pdbx_seq_one_letter_code
_entity_poly.pdbx_strand_id
1 'polypeptide(L)'
;MLSRSTFLAGLVPLLTLMAMPTACRGAQEPSPPPAPLFTEAERAAVRDYWSAPGRYAVVPSPTVLDRVNVTIPGSTWYWGFVRKVADQKAIDTEVAAQWEDWFKRRAAFEKALASGTLDAPDPGPIPPSLRDACGAPPPLYEHVRPNRYTVVFAPEDAPEPFVYEDAIDFGKRPAYYAYYRHANGVIRMGRRVKDYSGEDLKRLQAMFARAGKTEVERKVMQAVSSLEGGFEAINTYDTGHVSIGFIQFITAIDGTGSLSDVLLRHKTDDPADFQRTFRRFGIDVAPERVIVVVDPTTGTEKRGAEAVQAIIDDKRLTAVFERAGGTDAFRLAQLAVARSRYWPGEETVAVAVVTKYQQKPGETKPSIVETRFEPAASAPAA
;
A
#
# COMPACT_ATOMS: atom_id res chain seq x y z
N MET A 1 50.09 -1.60 -49.40
CA MET A 1 50.88 -2.84 -49.39
C MET A 1 50.04 -3.97 -48.91
N LEU A 2 49.92 -4.97 -49.74
CA LEU A 2 49.22 -6.19 -49.70
C LEU A 2 49.71 -7.16 -48.59
N SER A 3 48.83 -7.96 -48.01
CA SER A 3 48.98 -9.39 -47.76
C SER A 3 47.72 -9.95 -47.10
N ARG A 4 46.82 -10.64 -47.77
CA ARG A 4 46.62 -12.09 -48.05
C ARG A 4 46.44 -12.91 -46.78
N SER A 5 45.17 -13.27 -46.48
CA SER A 5 44.50 -14.57 -46.69
C SER A 5 45.18 -15.78 -46.06
N THR A 6 44.48 -16.46 -45.18
CA THR A 6 44.45 -17.94 -45.20
C THR A 6 43.10 -18.44 -44.65
N PHE A 7 42.38 -19.14 -45.52
CA PHE A 7 41.19 -19.98 -45.19
C PHE A 7 41.66 -21.25 -44.51
N LEU A 8 41.04 -21.62 -43.41
CA LEU A 8 41.09 -22.95 -42.88
C LEU A 8 39.66 -23.49 -42.80
N ALA A 9 39.37 -24.45 -43.67
CA ALA A 9 38.15 -25.26 -43.63
C ALA A 9 38.28 -26.27 -42.48
N GLY A 10 37.40 -26.14 -41.51
CA GLY A 10 37.30 -27.08 -40.38
C GLY A 10 35.98 -27.85 -40.46
N LEU A 11 36.09 -29.16 -40.53
CA LEU A 11 35.02 -30.19 -40.54
C LEU A 11 33.96 -29.92 -39.47
N VAL A 12 32.70 -29.95 -39.88
CA VAL A 12 31.54 -30.01 -38.96
C VAL A 12 31.29 -31.49 -38.66
N PRO A 13 31.33 -31.92 -37.41
CA PRO A 13 30.84 -33.26 -37.07
C PRO A 13 29.30 -33.28 -37.03
N LEU A 14 28.75 -34.19 -37.77
CA LEU A 14 27.32 -34.56 -37.78
C LEU A 14 26.91 -35.05 -36.38
N LEU A 15 26.30 -34.19 -35.57
CA LEU A 15 25.72 -34.59 -34.28
C LEU A 15 24.36 -35.28 -34.55
N THR A 16 24.34 -36.58 -34.40
CA THR A 16 23.14 -37.39 -34.41
C THR A 16 22.25 -36.98 -33.23
N LEU A 17 21.15 -36.30 -33.50
CA LEU A 17 20.14 -35.93 -32.51
C LEU A 17 19.41 -37.20 -32.07
N MET A 18 19.79 -37.80 -30.97
CA MET A 18 18.99 -38.80 -30.30
C MET A 18 17.77 -38.13 -29.72
N ALA A 19 16.58 -38.39 -30.23
CA ALA A 19 15.29 -38.00 -29.66
C ALA A 19 15.15 -38.66 -28.28
N MET A 20 15.34 -37.91 -27.23
CA MET A 20 14.93 -38.36 -25.90
C MET A 20 13.40 -38.35 -25.82
N PRO A 21 12.78 -39.39 -25.24
CA PRO A 21 11.35 -39.41 -25.03
C PRO A 21 11.00 -38.26 -24.08
N THR A 22 10.11 -37.37 -24.54
CA THR A 22 9.50 -36.33 -23.73
C THR A 22 8.69 -37.05 -22.63
N ALA A 23 9.26 -37.14 -21.43
CA ALA A 23 8.50 -37.58 -20.27
C ALA A 23 7.34 -36.61 -20.09
N CYS A 24 6.12 -37.06 -20.29
CA CYS A 24 4.93 -36.35 -19.90
C CYS A 24 5.10 -35.96 -18.41
N ARG A 25 5.37 -34.71 -18.13
CA ARG A 25 5.20 -34.16 -16.78
C ARG A 25 3.73 -34.36 -16.45
N GLY A 26 3.47 -35.36 -15.60
CA GLY A 26 2.15 -35.57 -15.04
C GLY A 26 1.65 -34.21 -14.50
N ALA A 27 0.45 -33.80 -14.88
CA ALA A 27 -0.21 -32.68 -14.30
C ALA A 27 -0.22 -32.90 -12.77
N GLN A 28 0.52 -32.10 -12.04
CA GLN A 28 0.55 -32.15 -10.59
C GLN A 28 -0.86 -31.81 -10.14
N GLU A 29 -1.56 -32.69 -9.50
CA GLU A 29 -2.89 -32.42 -8.96
C GLU A 29 -2.79 -31.16 -8.07
N PRO A 30 -3.72 -30.22 -8.19
CA PRO A 30 -3.72 -29.01 -7.35
C PRO A 30 -3.73 -29.47 -5.88
N SER A 31 -2.79 -28.97 -5.11
CA SER A 31 -2.74 -29.24 -3.67
C SER A 31 -4.09 -28.89 -3.04
N PRO A 32 -4.61 -29.70 -2.13
CA PRO A 32 -5.86 -29.40 -1.47
C PRO A 32 -5.77 -28.00 -0.80
N PRO A 33 -6.86 -27.23 -0.78
CA PRO A 33 -6.86 -25.93 -0.15
C PRO A 33 -6.46 -26.07 1.33
N PRO A 34 -5.70 -25.11 1.89
CA PRO A 34 -5.30 -25.16 3.28
C PRO A 34 -6.53 -25.21 4.21
N ALA A 35 -6.42 -25.92 5.30
CA ALA A 35 -7.50 -26.00 6.29
C ALA A 35 -7.87 -24.59 6.80
N PRO A 36 -9.16 -24.33 7.07
CA PRO A 36 -9.59 -23.06 7.62
C PRO A 36 -8.86 -22.72 8.93
N LEU A 37 -8.46 -21.47 9.09
CA LEU A 37 -7.79 -20.98 10.29
C LEU A 37 -8.80 -20.70 11.41
N PHE A 38 -10.00 -20.27 11.06
CA PHE A 38 -11.11 -20.07 11.98
C PHE A 38 -12.01 -21.29 12.01
N THR A 39 -12.41 -21.71 13.20
CA THR A 39 -13.46 -22.72 13.38
C THR A 39 -14.81 -22.19 12.90
N GLU A 40 -15.76 -23.07 12.64
CA GLU A 40 -17.13 -22.66 12.27
C GLU A 40 -17.79 -21.79 13.35
N ALA A 41 -17.59 -22.14 14.63
CA ALA A 41 -18.12 -21.37 15.76
C ALA A 41 -17.51 -19.96 15.82
N GLU A 42 -16.21 -19.81 15.58
CA GLU A 42 -15.56 -18.48 15.52
C GLU A 42 -16.10 -17.66 14.34
N ARG A 43 -16.25 -18.24 13.18
CA ARG A 43 -16.83 -17.56 12.01
C ARG A 43 -18.27 -17.10 12.26
N ALA A 44 -19.07 -17.95 12.89
CA ALA A 44 -20.42 -17.58 13.29
C ALA A 44 -20.41 -16.43 14.31
N ALA A 45 -19.56 -16.49 15.33
CA ALA A 45 -19.43 -15.43 16.33
C ALA A 45 -19.00 -14.09 15.74
N VAL A 46 -18.09 -14.07 14.76
CA VAL A 46 -17.69 -12.85 14.03
C VAL A 46 -18.89 -12.27 13.28
N ARG A 47 -19.60 -13.09 12.51
CA ARG A 47 -20.80 -12.65 11.80
C ARG A 47 -21.85 -12.10 12.76
N ASP A 48 -22.14 -12.80 13.84
CA ASP A 48 -23.16 -12.41 14.81
C ASP A 48 -22.79 -11.09 15.51
N TYR A 49 -21.52 -10.90 15.86
CA TYR A 49 -21.01 -9.63 16.40
C TYR A 49 -21.30 -8.46 15.45
N TRP A 50 -20.96 -8.61 14.18
CA TRP A 50 -21.08 -7.53 13.20
C TRP A 50 -22.50 -7.34 12.66
N SER A 51 -23.37 -8.35 12.79
CA SER A 51 -24.80 -8.27 12.38
C SER A 51 -25.69 -7.58 13.40
N ALA A 52 -25.18 -7.27 14.58
CA ALA A 52 -25.97 -6.57 15.60
C ALA A 52 -26.42 -5.19 15.07
N PRO A 53 -27.67 -4.79 15.35
CA PRO A 53 -28.22 -3.52 14.87
C PRO A 53 -27.34 -2.32 15.22
N GLY A 54 -27.14 -1.42 14.26
CA GLY A 54 -26.34 -0.19 14.46
C GLY A 54 -24.82 -0.36 14.36
N ARG A 55 -24.30 -1.58 14.16
CA ARG A 55 -22.85 -1.82 14.04
C ARG A 55 -22.22 -1.23 12.79
N TYR A 56 -22.97 -1.16 11.71
CA TYR A 56 -22.45 -0.72 10.42
C TYR A 56 -23.51 0.02 9.61
N ALA A 57 -23.14 1.18 9.11
CA ALA A 57 -23.98 1.95 8.19
C ALA A 57 -23.15 2.50 7.04
N VAL A 58 -23.72 2.48 5.85
CA VAL A 58 -23.15 3.09 4.65
C VAL A 58 -24.19 4.06 4.07
N VAL A 59 -23.81 5.31 3.94
CA VAL A 59 -24.68 6.35 3.38
C VAL A 59 -23.87 7.21 2.39
N PRO A 60 -24.51 7.81 1.38
CA PRO A 60 -23.83 8.80 0.56
C PRO A 60 -23.33 9.97 1.41
N SER A 61 -22.09 10.41 1.18
CA SER A 61 -21.57 11.61 1.83
C SER A 61 -22.39 12.84 1.45
N PRO A 62 -22.55 13.83 2.35
CA PRO A 62 -23.10 15.11 1.98
C PRO A 62 -22.23 15.88 0.98
N THR A 63 -20.93 15.57 0.91
CA THR A 63 -20.00 16.18 -0.02
C THR A 63 -20.25 15.68 -1.44
N VAL A 64 -20.52 16.61 -2.35
CA VAL A 64 -20.57 16.31 -3.79
C VAL A 64 -19.25 16.74 -4.40
N LEU A 65 -18.60 15.84 -5.09
CA LEU A 65 -17.36 16.12 -5.80
C LEU A 65 -17.68 16.33 -7.28
N ASP A 66 -17.20 17.43 -7.81
CA ASP A 66 -17.32 17.72 -9.23
C ASP A 66 -16.49 16.72 -10.05
N ARG A 67 -16.08 17.04 -11.21
CA ARG A 67 -15.45 16.13 -12.18
C ARG A 67 -14.10 15.55 -11.73
N VAL A 68 -13.83 14.36 -12.18
CA VAL A 68 -12.61 13.59 -11.89
C VAL A 68 -11.77 13.49 -13.15
N ASN A 69 -10.51 13.87 -13.06
CA ASN A 69 -9.54 13.78 -14.15
C ASN A 69 -8.62 12.57 -13.93
N VAL A 70 -8.61 11.60 -14.85
CA VAL A 70 -7.91 10.31 -14.71
C VAL A 70 -6.60 10.20 -15.50
N THR A 71 -6.38 11.08 -16.46
CA THR A 71 -5.21 11.00 -17.35
C THR A 71 -4.10 11.95 -16.99
N ILE A 72 -4.27 12.75 -15.94
CA ILE A 72 -3.21 13.62 -15.46
C ILE A 72 -2.05 12.81 -14.86
N PRO A 73 -0.81 13.31 -14.95
CA PRO A 73 0.31 12.74 -14.23
C PRO A 73 0.00 12.62 -12.74
N GLY A 74 0.12 11.43 -12.19
CA GLY A 74 -0.22 11.12 -10.80
C GLY A 74 -1.47 10.25 -10.62
N SER A 75 -2.36 10.12 -11.63
CA SER A 75 -3.45 9.15 -11.54
C SER A 75 -2.92 7.71 -11.54
N THR A 76 -3.64 6.81 -10.89
CA THR A 76 -3.24 5.40 -10.84
C THR A 76 -3.22 4.77 -12.22
N TRP A 77 -4.20 5.11 -13.04
CA TRP A 77 -4.26 4.59 -14.39
C TRP A 77 -3.10 5.11 -15.23
N TYR A 78 -2.76 6.41 -15.13
CA TYR A 78 -1.58 7.01 -15.77
C TYR A 78 -0.29 6.32 -15.31
N TRP A 79 -0.09 6.12 -14.00
CA TRP A 79 1.09 5.44 -13.49
C TRP A 79 1.14 3.96 -13.84
N GLY A 80 -0.01 3.29 -13.90
CA GLY A 80 -0.12 1.93 -14.42
C GLY A 80 0.39 1.84 -15.86
N PHE A 81 -0.01 2.77 -16.70
CA PHE A 81 0.48 2.92 -18.06
C PHE A 81 2.01 3.17 -18.08
N VAL A 82 2.50 4.20 -17.38
CA VAL A 82 3.94 4.55 -17.36
C VAL A 82 4.80 3.37 -16.92
N ARG A 83 4.36 2.62 -15.90
CA ARG A 83 5.07 1.42 -15.45
C ARG A 83 5.10 0.34 -16.51
N LYS A 84 3.99 0.06 -17.15
CA LYS A 84 3.92 -0.94 -18.24
C LYS A 84 4.81 -0.56 -19.41
N VAL A 85 4.82 0.71 -19.78
CA VAL A 85 5.72 1.22 -20.82
C VAL A 85 7.20 1.06 -20.43
N ALA A 86 7.55 1.34 -19.18
CA ALA A 86 8.91 1.20 -18.67
C ALA A 86 9.37 -0.27 -18.59
N ASP A 87 8.47 -1.17 -18.18
CA ASP A 87 8.77 -2.60 -18.04
C ASP A 87 8.86 -3.32 -19.40
N GLN A 88 8.17 -2.81 -20.42
CA GLN A 88 8.20 -3.34 -21.77
C GLN A 88 9.35 -2.68 -22.56
N LYS A 89 10.58 -3.12 -22.37
CA LYS A 89 11.77 -2.65 -23.08
C LYS A 89 11.73 -2.72 -24.63
N ALA A 90 10.59 -3.12 -25.22
CA ALA A 90 10.38 -3.26 -26.65
C ALA A 90 8.94 -2.85 -27.04
N ILE A 91 8.48 -1.68 -26.59
CA ILE A 91 7.30 -1.10 -27.20
C ILE A 91 7.70 -0.58 -28.56
N ASP A 92 6.98 -1.04 -29.60
CA ASP A 92 7.02 -0.45 -30.92
C ASP A 92 6.85 1.07 -30.79
N THR A 93 7.75 1.83 -31.37
CA THR A 93 7.76 3.28 -31.32
C THR A 93 6.48 3.89 -31.88
N GLU A 94 5.83 3.24 -32.85
CA GLU A 94 4.55 3.66 -33.40
C GLU A 94 3.41 3.50 -32.37
N VAL A 95 3.39 2.39 -31.66
CA VAL A 95 2.40 2.14 -30.60
C VAL A 95 2.60 3.13 -29.44
N ALA A 96 3.83 3.41 -29.05
CA ALA A 96 4.14 4.41 -28.02
C ALA A 96 3.64 5.82 -28.44
N ALA A 97 3.84 6.21 -29.69
CA ALA A 97 3.38 7.48 -30.22
C ALA A 97 1.83 7.58 -30.22
N GLN A 98 1.13 6.50 -30.60
CA GLN A 98 -0.34 6.44 -30.55
C GLN A 98 -0.87 6.58 -29.12
N TRP A 99 -0.19 5.99 -28.14
CA TRP A 99 -0.53 6.12 -26.72
C TRP A 99 -0.35 7.55 -26.22
N GLU A 100 0.77 8.17 -26.56
CA GLU A 100 1.06 9.54 -26.17
C GLU A 100 0.04 10.53 -26.76
N ASP A 101 -0.31 10.35 -28.02
CA ASP A 101 -1.33 11.16 -28.70
C ASP A 101 -2.71 10.99 -28.07
N TRP A 102 -3.12 9.76 -27.81
CA TRP A 102 -4.39 9.50 -27.15
C TRP A 102 -4.45 10.13 -25.74
N PHE A 103 -3.38 10.02 -24.94
CA PHE A 103 -3.30 10.65 -23.62
C PHE A 103 -3.42 12.16 -23.69
N LYS A 104 -2.71 12.80 -24.60
CA LYS A 104 -2.79 14.25 -24.79
C LYS A 104 -4.22 14.71 -25.11
N ARG A 105 -4.87 14.01 -26.02
CA ARG A 105 -6.26 14.30 -26.40
C ARG A 105 -7.23 14.05 -25.25
N ARG A 106 -7.05 12.96 -24.53
CA ARG A 106 -7.88 12.64 -23.36
C ARG A 106 -7.70 13.67 -22.26
N ALA A 107 -6.48 14.07 -21.95
CA ALA A 107 -6.20 15.10 -20.95
C ALA A 107 -6.79 16.46 -21.34
N ALA A 108 -6.72 16.83 -22.62
CA ALA A 108 -7.33 18.05 -23.13
C ALA A 108 -8.86 18.01 -23.00
N PHE A 109 -9.47 16.90 -23.37
CA PHE A 109 -10.92 16.68 -23.24
C PHE A 109 -11.38 16.74 -21.78
N GLU A 110 -10.71 16.07 -20.86
CA GLU A 110 -11.03 16.09 -19.42
C GLU A 110 -10.88 17.51 -18.84
N LYS A 111 -9.84 18.25 -19.25
CA LYS A 111 -9.66 19.65 -18.87
C LYS A 111 -10.79 20.54 -19.36
N ALA A 112 -11.20 20.38 -20.62
CA ALA A 112 -12.31 21.13 -21.19
C ALA A 112 -13.62 20.83 -20.46
N LEU A 113 -13.91 19.55 -20.18
CA LEU A 113 -15.06 19.16 -19.37
C LEU A 113 -15.01 19.78 -17.97
N ALA A 114 -13.86 19.75 -17.29
CA ALA A 114 -13.71 20.34 -15.96
C ALA A 114 -13.91 21.87 -15.95
N SER A 115 -13.56 22.54 -17.06
CA SER A 115 -13.73 23.99 -17.23
C SER A 115 -15.13 24.38 -17.69
N GLY A 116 -15.99 23.41 -18.00
CA GLY A 116 -17.29 23.68 -18.62
C GLY A 116 -17.21 24.17 -20.07
N THR A 117 -16.04 24.02 -20.72
CA THR A 117 -15.84 24.32 -22.14
C THR A 117 -15.93 23.04 -22.96
N LEU A 118 -16.34 23.14 -24.20
CA LEU A 118 -16.36 22.01 -25.13
C LEU A 118 -15.25 22.17 -26.19
N ASP A 119 -14.16 22.81 -25.82
CA ASP A 119 -13.11 23.22 -26.77
C ASP A 119 -12.23 22.04 -27.22
N ALA A 120 -12.28 20.90 -26.53
CA ALA A 120 -11.53 19.72 -26.91
C ALA A 120 -12.50 18.58 -27.30
N PRO A 121 -12.31 17.94 -28.46
CA PRO A 121 -13.14 16.81 -28.88
C PRO A 121 -12.86 15.58 -28.03
N ASP A 122 -13.87 14.73 -27.87
CA ASP A 122 -13.71 13.41 -27.30
C ASP A 122 -12.64 12.61 -28.08
N PRO A 123 -11.59 12.09 -27.41
CA PRO A 123 -10.54 11.32 -28.07
C PRO A 123 -11.03 9.97 -28.62
N GLY A 124 -12.25 9.59 -28.33
CA GLY A 124 -12.82 8.30 -28.68
C GLY A 124 -12.30 7.13 -27.82
N PRO A 125 -12.54 5.89 -28.25
CA PRO A 125 -12.18 4.72 -27.50
C PRO A 125 -10.66 4.58 -27.31
N ILE A 126 -10.28 4.00 -26.18
CA ILE A 126 -8.87 3.70 -25.89
C ILE A 126 -8.31 2.72 -26.94
N PRO A 127 -7.06 2.92 -27.42
CA PRO A 127 -6.40 1.96 -28.31
C PRO A 127 -6.38 0.55 -27.70
N PRO A 128 -6.66 -0.52 -28.48
CA PRO A 128 -6.66 -1.89 -27.98
C PRO A 128 -5.36 -2.27 -27.26
N SER A 129 -4.21 -1.91 -27.82
CA SER A 129 -2.89 -2.17 -27.22
C SER A 129 -2.73 -1.55 -25.83
N LEU A 130 -3.27 -0.34 -25.64
CA LEU A 130 -3.24 0.32 -24.34
C LEU A 130 -4.23 -0.34 -23.36
N ARG A 131 -5.41 -0.75 -23.84
CA ARG A 131 -6.38 -1.50 -23.03
C ARG A 131 -5.82 -2.81 -22.55
N ASP A 132 -5.15 -3.56 -23.40
CA ASP A 132 -4.56 -4.85 -23.09
C ASP A 132 -3.40 -4.70 -22.09
N ALA A 133 -2.65 -3.62 -22.19
CA ALA A 133 -1.55 -3.34 -21.27
C ALA A 133 -2.00 -2.83 -19.89
N CYS A 134 -2.94 -1.91 -19.82
CA CYS A 134 -3.29 -1.16 -18.61
C CYS A 134 -4.74 -1.28 -18.16
N GLY A 135 -5.56 -2.01 -18.92
CA GLY A 135 -7.01 -2.05 -18.73
C GLY A 135 -7.71 -0.82 -19.31
N ALA A 136 -9.04 -0.83 -19.26
CA ALA A 136 -9.83 0.33 -19.67
C ALA A 136 -9.60 1.50 -18.72
N PRO A 137 -9.56 2.76 -19.22
CA PRO A 137 -9.54 3.92 -18.35
C PRO A 137 -10.85 3.95 -17.54
N PRO A 138 -10.80 4.41 -16.29
CA PRO A 138 -12.02 4.60 -15.51
C PRO A 138 -12.95 5.61 -16.23
N PRO A 139 -14.27 5.47 -16.06
CA PRO A 139 -15.22 6.43 -16.60
C PRO A 139 -14.98 7.81 -15.99
N LEU A 140 -15.34 8.86 -16.73
CA LEU A 140 -15.42 10.19 -16.15
C LEU A 140 -16.65 10.26 -15.25
N TYR A 141 -16.45 10.70 -14.02
CA TYR A 141 -17.54 10.91 -13.08
C TYR A 141 -17.92 12.39 -13.03
N GLU A 142 -19.21 12.63 -13.11
CA GLU A 142 -19.81 13.93 -12.81
C GLU A 142 -20.59 13.80 -11.49
N HIS A 143 -20.41 14.78 -10.58
CA HIS A 143 -21.10 14.84 -9.30
C HIS A 143 -20.96 13.56 -8.46
N VAL A 144 -19.74 13.02 -8.37
CA VAL A 144 -19.46 11.84 -7.54
C VAL A 144 -19.73 12.16 -6.08
N ARG A 145 -20.49 11.32 -5.42
CA ARG A 145 -20.64 11.32 -3.97
C ARG A 145 -19.86 10.14 -3.40
N PRO A 146 -18.83 10.37 -2.59
CA PRO A 146 -18.19 9.28 -1.86
C PRO A 146 -19.19 8.63 -0.91
N ASN A 147 -18.95 7.38 -0.54
CA ASN A 147 -19.67 6.76 0.54
C ASN A 147 -19.09 7.21 1.89
N ARG A 148 -19.99 7.39 2.86
CA ARG A 148 -19.64 7.57 4.26
C ARG A 148 -20.02 6.31 5.01
N TYR A 149 -19.05 5.77 5.72
CA TYR A 149 -19.17 4.55 6.52
C TYR A 149 -19.12 4.88 7.99
N THR A 150 -20.01 4.28 8.78
CA THR A 150 -19.97 4.37 10.23
C THR A 150 -19.84 2.95 10.79
N VAL A 151 -18.79 2.71 11.56
CA VAL A 151 -18.53 1.44 12.24
C VAL A 151 -18.60 1.66 13.73
N VAL A 152 -19.45 0.88 14.41
CA VAL A 152 -19.68 0.97 15.85
C VAL A 152 -19.31 -0.36 16.49
N PHE A 153 -18.34 -0.35 17.38
CA PHE A 153 -18.03 -1.51 18.22
C PHE A 153 -18.99 -1.60 19.42
N ALA A 154 -18.98 -2.71 20.14
CA ALA A 154 -19.61 -2.75 21.45
C ALA A 154 -18.94 -1.70 22.37
N PRO A 155 -19.69 -1.05 23.29
CA PRO A 155 -19.14 0.02 24.12
C PRO A 155 -17.89 -0.38 24.92
N GLU A 156 -17.79 -1.64 25.32
CA GLU A 156 -16.63 -2.21 26.00
C GLU A 156 -15.41 -2.38 25.09
N ASP A 157 -15.59 -2.36 23.77
CA ASP A 157 -14.53 -2.55 22.78
C ASP A 157 -14.01 -1.21 22.25
N ALA A 158 -14.89 -0.27 21.99
CA ALA A 158 -14.57 1.11 21.65
C ALA A 158 -15.79 2.01 21.95
N PRO A 159 -15.62 3.09 22.73
CA PRO A 159 -16.73 3.95 23.12
C PRO A 159 -17.24 4.82 21.97
N GLU A 160 -16.37 5.14 21.00
CA GLU A 160 -16.68 6.06 19.92
C GLU A 160 -16.76 5.32 18.56
N PRO A 161 -17.65 5.77 17.67
CA PRO A 161 -17.75 5.22 16.32
C PRO A 161 -16.55 5.62 15.45
N PHE A 162 -16.17 4.73 14.55
CA PHE A 162 -15.23 5.03 13.47
C PHE A 162 -16.01 5.49 12.24
N VAL A 163 -15.67 6.66 11.71
CA VAL A 163 -16.33 7.23 10.54
C VAL A 163 -15.31 7.40 9.44
N TYR A 164 -15.60 6.84 8.27
CA TYR A 164 -14.77 6.94 7.07
C TYR A 164 -15.55 7.55 5.93
N GLU A 165 -14.83 8.13 5.00
CA GLU A 165 -15.32 8.46 3.67
C GLU A 165 -14.39 7.86 2.64
N ASP A 166 -14.89 7.48 1.47
CA ASP A 166 -14.05 7.05 0.37
C ASP A 166 -12.97 8.11 0.12
N ALA A 167 -11.72 7.68 -0.12
CA ALA A 167 -10.58 8.58 -0.33
C ALA A 167 -10.64 9.27 -1.70
N ILE A 168 -11.76 9.91 -1.99
CA ILE A 168 -12.03 10.69 -3.18
C ILE A 168 -11.87 12.17 -2.82
N ASP A 169 -10.65 12.62 -2.52
CA ASP A 169 -10.40 14.05 -2.30
C ASP A 169 -9.88 14.72 -3.56
N PHE A 170 -10.76 15.44 -4.24
CA PHE A 170 -10.46 16.18 -5.46
C PHE A 170 -10.18 17.67 -5.22
N GLY A 171 -10.31 18.17 -4.00
CA GLY A 171 -10.32 19.61 -3.74
C GLY A 171 -8.98 20.31 -3.97
N LYS A 172 -7.90 19.82 -3.42
CA LYS A 172 -6.56 20.41 -3.49
C LYS A 172 -5.49 19.49 -4.05
N ARG A 173 -5.81 18.23 -4.22
CA ARG A 173 -4.92 17.24 -4.81
C ARG A 173 -5.56 16.68 -6.06
N PRO A 174 -4.76 16.40 -7.09
CA PRO A 174 -5.30 15.84 -8.32
C PRO A 174 -6.11 14.60 -8.02
N ALA A 175 -7.13 14.38 -8.81
CA ALA A 175 -8.06 13.26 -8.78
C ALA A 175 -7.42 11.86 -8.81
N TYR A 176 -6.11 11.75 -8.83
CA TYR A 176 -5.46 10.46 -8.93
C TYR A 176 -5.79 9.52 -7.75
N TYR A 177 -6.15 10.07 -6.59
CA TYR A 177 -6.58 9.29 -5.45
C TYR A 177 -7.88 8.51 -5.71
N ALA A 178 -8.81 9.06 -6.47
CA ALA A 178 -10.06 8.39 -6.82
C ALA A 178 -9.87 7.14 -7.67
N TYR A 179 -8.77 7.08 -8.37
CA TYR A 179 -8.45 5.99 -9.29
C TYR A 179 -7.23 5.21 -8.87
N TYR A 180 -6.74 5.51 -7.69
CA TYR A 180 -5.83 4.58 -7.08
C TYR A 180 -6.52 3.23 -7.01
N ARG A 181 -5.81 2.15 -6.79
CA ARG A 181 -6.31 0.78 -6.97
C ARG A 181 -7.67 0.53 -6.33
N HIS A 182 -8.05 1.34 -5.36
CA HIS A 182 -9.24 1.15 -4.54
C HIS A 182 -9.98 2.48 -4.38
N ALA A 183 -10.95 2.73 -5.28
CA ALA A 183 -11.81 3.92 -5.22
C ALA A 183 -12.61 4.04 -3.91
N ASN A 184 -12.88 2.89 -3.26
CA ASN A 184 -13.53 2.80 -1.95
C ASN A 184 -12.51 2.73 -0.79
N GLY A 185 -11.24 2.96 -1.05
CA GLY A 185 -10.21 3.04 -0.03
C GLY A 185 -10.40 4.25 0.88
N VAL A 186 -9.75 4.23 2.03
CA VAL A 186 -9.77 5.32 3.01
C VAL A 186 -8.36 5.67 3.46
N ILE A 187 -8.20 6.87 4.01
CA ILE A 187 -6.97 7.32 4.64
C ILE A 187 -7.26 7.99 5.97
N ARG A 188 -6.52 7.58 7.00
CA ARG A 188 -6.50 8.20 8.32
C ARG A 188 -5.06 8.27 8.80
N MET A 189 -4.61 9.45 9.19
CA MET A 189 -3.23 9.65 9.65
C MET A 189 -3.02 9.30 11.12
N GLY A 190 -4.09 9.19 11.89
CA GLY A 190 -4.00 8.99 13.32
C GLY A 190 -3.24 10.09 14.06
N ARG A 191 -2.95 9.86 15.36
CA ARG A 191 -2.16 10.79 16.18
C ARG A 191 -0.67 10.54 15.98
N ARG A 192 0.01 11.49 15.34
CA ARG A 192 1.45 11.37 15.11
C ARG A 192 2.24 11.29 16.42
N VAL A 193 3.35 10.56 16.41
CA VAL A 193 4.19 10.39 17.62
C VAL A 193 4.64 11.72 18.23
N LYS A 194 4.87 12.73 17.41
CA LYS A 194 5.25 14.08 17.88
C LYS A 194 4.14 14.85 18.60
N ASP A 195 2.88 14.47 18.42
CA ASP A 195 1.71 15.19 18.92
C ASP A 195 1.26 14.68 20.32
N TYR A 196 1.97 13.70 20.87
CA TYR A 196 1.75 13.21 22.22
C TYR A 196 2.32 14.21 23.24
N SER A 197 1.57 14.46 24.29
CA SER A 197 1.95 15.40 25.37
C SER A 197 1.48 14.89 26.72
N GLY A 198 1.96 15.50 27.81
CA GLY A 198 1.53 15.18 29.18
C GLY A 198 1.74 13.70 29.54
N GLU A 199 0.74 13.09 30.15
CA GLU A 199 0.79 11.68 30.58
C GLU A 199 0.83 10.71 29.40
N ASP A 200 0.19 11.03 28.27
CA ASP A 200 0.26 10.19 27.07
C ASP A 200 1.68 10.12 26.51
N LEU A 201 2.44 11.21 26.55
CA LEU A 201 3.86 11.20 26.16
C LEU A 201 4.68 10.34 27.10
N LYS A 202 4.44 10.39 28.40
CA LYS A 202 5.14 9.53 29.36
C LYS A 202 4.87 8.05 29.12
N ARG A 203 3.60 7.69 28.87
CA ARG A 203 3.21 6.32 28.49
C ARG A 203 3.91 5.87 27.20
N LEU A 204 3.93 6.74 26.20
CA LEU A 204 4.61 6.47 24.93
C LEU A 204 6.12 6.27 25.13
N GLN A 205 6.78 7.11 25.94
CA GLN A 205 8.20 6.97 26.28
C GLN A 205 8.47 5.65 27.02
N ALA A 206 7.63 5.29 27.99
CA ALA A 206 7.73 4.02 28.70
C ALA A 206 7.55 2.82 27.74
N MET A 207 6.67 2.93 26.75
CA MET A 207 6.48 1.91 25.73
C MET A 207 7.73 1.76 24.84
N PHE A 208 8.35 2.86 24.40
CA PHE A 208 9.61 2.80 23.65
C PHE A 208 10.73 2.15 24.51
N ALA A 209 10.81 2.47 25.79
CA ALA A 209 11.77 1.84 26.72
C ALA A 209 11.51 0.33 26.87
N ARG A 210 10.25 -0.09 27.05
CA ARG A 210 9.86 -1.51 27.06
C ARG A 210 10.24 -2.23 25.77
N ALA A 211 10.13 -1.55 24.63
CA ALA A 211 10.54 -2.08 23.33
C ALA A 211 12.07 -2.09 23.13
N GLY A 212 12.86 -1.70 24.13
CA GLY A 212 14.32 -1.64 24.07
C GLY A 212 14.85 -0.66 23.04
N LYS A 213 14.14 0.46 22.80
CA LYS A 213 14.53 1.46 21.80
C LYS A 213 15.51 2.46 22.39
N THR A 214 16.60 2.67 21.66
CA THR A 214 17.56 3.75 21.96
C THR A 214 16.94 5.12 21.70
N GLU A 215 17.56 6.16 22.23
CA GLU A 215 17.13 7.55 21.99
C GLU A 215 17.20 7.91 20.50
N VAL A 216 18.19 7.39 19.77
CA VAL A 216 18.34 7.61 18.33
C VAL A 216 17.22 6.93 17.55
N GLU A 217 16.95 5.64 17.83
CA GLU A 217 15.83 4.91 17.21
C GLU A 217 14.51 5.63 17.46
N ARG A 218 14.27 6.08 18.69
CA ARG A 218 13.07 6.82 19.04
C ARG A 218 12.92 8.11 18.22
N LYS A 219 13.98 8.90 18.07
CA LYS A 219 13.97 10.13 17.27
C LYS A 219 13.73 9.86 15.80
N VAL A 220 14.34 8.83 15.23
CA VAL A 220 14.12 8.41 13.84
C VAL A 220 12.66 7.98 13.64
N MET A 221 12.13 7.10 14.49
CA MET A 221 10.74 6.65 14.41
C MET A 221 9.76 7.82 14.56
N GLN A 222 10.08 8.80 15.40
CA GLN A 222 9.27 10.02 15.56
C GLN A 222 9.29 10.88 14.31
N ALA A 223 10.43 11.01 13.64
CA ALA A 223 10.56 11.74 12.38
C ALA A 223 9.76 11.06 11.25
N VAL A 224 9.87 9.73 11.11
CA VAL A 224 9.10 8.95 10.14
C VAL A 224 7.60 9.08 10.39
N SER A 225 7.15 8.91 11.63
CA SER A 225 5.74 9.10 12.02
C SER A 225 5.19 10.49 11.67
N SER A 226 6.05 11.50 11.60
CA SER A 226 5.62 12.86 11.20
C SER A 226 5.16 12.92 9.74
N LEU A 227 5.63 12.01 8.90
CA LEU A 227 5.27 11.88 7.49
C LEU A 227 4.18 10.84 7.28
N GLU A 228 4.31 9.68 7.90
CA GLU A 228 3.50 8.49 7.63
C GLU A 228 2.24 8.39 8.52
N GLY A 229 2.23 9.00 9.69
CA GLY A 229 1.08 8.98 10.61
C GLY A 229 1.38 8.40 11.99
N GLY A 230 0.32 8.13 12.76
CA GLY A 230 0.36 7.53 14.09
C GLY A 230 0.34 6.00 14.08
N PHE A 231 0.32 5.40 15.26
CA PHE A 231 0.20 3.93 15.40
C PHE A 231 -1.13 3.38 14.86
N GLU A 232 -2.16 4.19 14.89
CA GLU A 232 -3.51 3.93 14.39
C GLU A 232 -3.73 4.41 12.95
N ALA A 233 -2.67 4.91 12.28
CA ALA A 233 -2.79 5.34 10.89
C ALA A 233 -3.20 4.17 9.99
N ILE A 234 -4.10 4.45 9.06
CA ILE A 234 -4.56 3.48 8.08
C ILE A 234 -4.71 4.12 6.71
N ASN A 235 -4.26 3.39 5.69
CA ASN A 235 -4.38 3.74 4.30
C ASN A 235 -4.74 2.48 3.50
N THR A 236 -5.86 2.52 2.78
CA THR A 236 -6.35 1.40 1.98
C THR A 236 -6.63 1.80 0.53
N TYR A 237 -6.11 2.94 0.05
CA TYR A 237 -6.40 3.41 -1.31
C TYR A 237 -5.23 3.27 -2.28
N ASP A 238 -4.00 3.08 -1.80
CA ASP A 238 -2.80 3.14 -2.62
C ASP A 238 -2.24 1.79 -3.08
N THR A 239 -1.05 1.81 -3.65
CA THR A 239 -0.36 0.62 -4.17
C THR A 239 0.14 -0.33 -3.08
N GLY A 240 0.17 0.11 -1.82
CA GLY A 240 0.46 -0.71 -0.65
C GLY A 240 -0.71 -1.58 -0.23
N HIS A 241 -1.86 -1.42 -0.88
CA HIS A 241 -3.14 -2.07 -0.62
C HIS A 241 -3.69 -1.72 0.76
N VAL A 242 -3.17 -2.32 1.83
CA VAL A 242 -3.49 -2.00 3.21
C VAL A 242 -2.19 -1.62 3.91
N SER A 243 -2.12 -0.38 4.37
CA SER A 243 -0.97 0.17 5.08
C SER A 243 -1.40 0.66 6.46
N ILE A 244 -0.71 0.21 7.51
CA ILE A 244 -1.09 0.47 8.89
C ILE A 244 0.10 1.00 9.69
N GLY A 245 -0.19 1.90 10.62
CA GLY A 245 0.73 2.27 11.67
C GLY A 245 1.72 3.37 11.31
N PHE A 246 2.60 3.67 12.26
CA PHE A 246 3.44 4.87 12.27
C PHE A 246 4.53 4.92 11.19
N ILE A 247 4.81 3.82 10.50
CA ILE A 247 5.71 3.74 9.34
C ILE A 247 5.04 3.09 8.14
N GLN A 248 3.72 2.97 8.15
CA GLN A 248 2.92 2.38 7.07
C GLN A 248 3.39 0.96 6.72
N PHE A 249 3.21 0.01 7.66
CA PHE A 249 3.39 -1.41 7.38
C PHE A 249 2.39 -1.85 6.32
N ILE A 250 2.86 -2.41 5.23
CA ILE A 250 2.05 -2.72 4.05
C ILE A 250 1.73 -4.20 3.91
N THR A 251 0.62 -4.50 3.24
CA THR A 251 0.40 -5.83 2.64
C THR A 251 0.89 -5.83 1.19
N ALA A 252 1.36 -6.99 0.70
CA ALA A 252 1.37 -7.25 -0.73
C ALA A 252 -0.05 -7.65 -1.19
N ILE A 253 -0.26 -7.73 -2.51
CA ILE A 253 -1.56 -8.12 -3.07
C ILE A 253 -2.02 -9.51 -2.62
N ASP A 254 -1.08 -10.39 -2.32
CA ASP A 254 -1.30 -11.78 -1.85
C ASP A 254 -1.49 -11.89 -0.33
N GLY A 255 -1.57 -10.77 0.37
CA GLY A 255 -1.76 -10.71 1.81
C GLY A 255 -0.50 -10.97 2.63
N THR A 256 0.67 -11.03 2.00
CA THR A 256 1.97 -11.06 2.67
C THR A 256 2.47 -9.63 2.94
N GLY A 257 3.65 -9.47 3.53
CA GLY A 257 4.28 -8.16 3.71
C GLY A 257 4.57 -7.82 5.17
N SER A 258 4.97 -6.57 5.40
CA SER A 258 5.38 -6.14 6.74
C SER A 258 4.21 -6.08 7.74
N LEU A 259 2.98 -5.86 7.28
CA LEU A 259 1.81 -5.89 8.14
C LEU A 259 1.53 -7.30 8.67
N SER A 260 1.72 -8.33 7.83
CA SER A 260 1.59 -9.73 8.26
C SER A 260 2.62 -10.10 9.33
N ASP A 261 3.85 -9.54 9.24
CA ASP A 261 4.86 -9.73 10.30
C ASP A 261 4.44 -9.05 11.61
N VAL A 262 3.84 -7.85 11.55
CA VAL A 262 3.33 -7.17 12.75
C VAL A 262 2.22 -7.99 13.42
N LEU A 263 1.27 -8.52 12.62
CA LEU A 263 0.21 -9.37 13.14
C LEU A 263 0.76 -10.66 13.76
N LEU A 264 1.69 -11.32 13.08
CA LEU A 264 2.31 -12.55 13.59
C LEU A 264 3.13 -12.28 14.85
N ARG A 265 3.84 -11.16 14.90
CA ARG A 265 4.58 -10.72 16.07
C ARG A 265 3.66 -10.49 17.27
N HIS A 266 2.55 -9.76 17.07
CA HIS A 266 1.56 -9.53 18.12
C HIS A 266 0.96 -10.86 18.60
N LYS A 267 0.55 -11.74 17.67
CA LYS A 267 -0.01 -13.05 17.97
C LYS A 267 0.94 -13.94 18.77
N THR A 268 2.24 -13.84 18.49
CA THR A 268 3.28 -14.62 19.18
C THR A 268 3.59 -14.07 20.57
N ASP A 269 3.70 -12.75 20.69
CA ASP A 269 4.09 -12.09 21.96
C ASP A 269 2.96 -12.06 22.98
N ASP A 270 1.72 -11.86 22.54
CA ASP A 270 0.51 -11.83 23.38
C ASP A 270 -0.70 -12.45 22.66
N PRO A 271 -0.80 -13.79 22.61
CA PRO A 271 -1.92 -14.48 21.96
C PRO A 271 -3.30 -14.10 22.53
N ALA A 272 -3.35 -13.83 23.84
CA ALA A 272 -4.61 -13.46 24.49
C ALA A 272 -5.09 -12.07 24.07
N ASP A 273 -4.17 -11.10 23.96
CA ASP A 273 -4.49 -9.78 23.46
C ASP A 273 -4.80 -9.83 21.96
N PHE A 274 -4.06 -10.62 21.18
CA PHE A 274 -4.36 -10.82 19.75
C PHE A 274 -5.77 -11.37 19.53
N GLN A 275 -6.20 -12.32 20.35
CA GLN A 275 -7.57 -12.84 20.33
C GLN A 275 -8.59 -11.73 20.56
N ARG A 276 -8.37 -10.87 21.58
CA ARG A 276 -9.27 -9.76 21.93
C ARG A 276 -9.24 -8.62 20.89
N THR A 277 -8.09 -8.40 20.27
CA THR A 277 -7.86 -7.23 19.43
C THR A 277 -8.19 -7.49 17.96
N PHE A 278 -7.91 -8.67 17.45
CA PHE A 278 -8.03 -9.02 16.04
C PHE A 278 -8.93 -10.23 15.80
N ARG A 279 -8.61 -11.39 16.36
CA ARG A 279 -9.21 -12.65 15.94
C ARG A 279 -10.73 -12.70 16.17
N ARG A 280 -11.20 -12.21 17.30
CA ARG A 280 -12.65 -12.17 17.59
C ARG A 280 -13.44 -11.26 16.66
N PHE A 281 -12.78 -10.35 15.96
CA PHE A 281 -13.39 -9.46 14.97
C PHE A 281 -13.23 -9.95 13.54
N GLY A 282 -12.61 -11.12 13.38
CA GLY A 282 -12.45 -11.78 12.09
C GLY A 282 -11.15 -11.49 11.37
N ILE A 283 -10.08 -11.10 12.06
CA ILE A 283 -8.76 -10.90 11.47
C ILE A 283 -7.74 -11.82 12.14
N ASP A 284 -6.98 -12.55 11.33
CA ASP A 284 -5.89 -13.40 11.79
C ASP A 284 -4.74 -13.39 10.76
N VAL A 285 -3.65 -14.04 11.11
CA VAL A 285 -2.51 -14.30 10.25
C VAL A 285 -2.11 -15.77 10.34
N ALA A 286 -1.95 -16.40 9.20
CA ALA A 286 -1.50 -17.77 9.09
C ALA A 286 0.01 -17.88 9.36
N PRO A 287 0.53 -19.08 9.74
CA PRO A 287 1.97 -19.28 10.00
C PRO A 287 2.86 -18.90 8.82
N GLU A 288 2.39 -19.05 7.60
CA GLU A 288 3.05 -18.64 6.34
C GLU A 288 3.04 -17.13 6.09
N ARG A 289 2.60 -16.33 7.07
CA ARG A 289 2.53 -14.87 7.03
C ARG A 289 1.55 -14.31 6.00
N VAL A 290 0.46 -15.01 5.79
CA VAL A 290 -0.65 -14.58 4.94
C VAL A 290 -1.79 -14.11 5.81
N ILE A 291 -2.35 -12.93 5.51
CA ILE A 291 -3.53 -12.40 6.20
C ILE A 291 -4.74 -13.24 5.88
N VAL A 292 -5.52 -13.53 6.90
CA VAL A 292 -6.77 -14.28 6.84
C VAL A 292 -7.85 -13.43 7.50
N VAL A 293 -9.02 -13.33 6.87
CA VAL A 293 -10.16 -12.63 7.44
C VAL A 293 -11.43 -13.47 7.34
N VAL A 294 -12.34 -13.22 8.25
CA VAL A 294 -13.73 -13.69 8.16
C VAL A 294 -14.58 -12.54 7.65
N ASP A 295 -15.26 -12.75 6.54
CA ASP A 295 -16.22 -11.78 6.01
C ASP A 295 -17.31 -11.48 7.04
N PRO A 296 -17.46 -10.21 7.49
CA PRO A 296 -18.39 -9.86 8.55
C PRO A 296 -19.87 -10.08 8.21
N THR A 297 -20.22 -10.26 6.95
CA THR A 297 -21.59 -10.45 6.49
C THR A 297 -21.92 -11.93 6.29
N THR A 298 -21.02 -12.67 5.63
CA THR A 298 -21.27 -14.05 5.24
C THR A 298 -20.69 -15.08 6.23
N GLY A 299 -19.71 -14.69 7.04
CA GLY A 299 -18.94 -15.61 7.88
C GLY A 299 -17.93 -16.45 7.09
N THR A 300 -17.71 -16.16 5.81
CA THR A 300 -16.76 -16.90 4.97
C THR A 300 -15.33 -16.49 5.29
N GLU A 301 -14.46 -17.48 5.48
CA GLU A 301 -13.01 -17.22 5.59
C GLU A 301 -12.42 -16.88 4.22
N LYS A 302 -11.64 -15.81 4.16
CA LYS A 302 -10.90 -15.34 2.99
C LYS A 302 -9.42 -15.27 3.32
N ARG A 303 -8.55 -15.54 2.34
CA ARG A 303 -7.09 -15.54 2.51
C ARG A 303 -6.39 -14.75 1.40
N GLY A 304 -5.21 -14.25 1.70
CA GLY A 304 -4.36 -13.62 0.70
C GLY A 304 -5.06 -12.44 0.01
N ALA A 305 -5.10 -12.45 -1.30
CA ALA A 305 -5.67 -11.37 -2.10
C ALA A 305 -7.15 -11.09 -1.77
N GLU A 306 -7.94 -12.13 -1.53
CA GLU A 306 -9.35 -11.97 -1.14
C GLU A 306 -9.49 -11.34 0.25
N ALA A 307 -8.58 -11.66 1.18
CA ALA A 307 -8.56 -11.05 2.51
C ALA A 307 -8.17 -9.57 2.43
N VAL A 308 -7.16 -9.24 1.65
CA VAL A 308 -6.72 -7.86 1.40
C VAL A 308 -7.87 -7.03 0.81
N GLN A 309 -8.52 -7.56 -0.22
CA GLN A 309 -9.67 -6.88 -0.84
C GLN A 309 -10.82 -6.72 0.15
N ALA A 310 -11.11 -7.72 0.99
CA ALA A 310 -12.15 -7.62 2.01
C ALA A 310 -11.86 -6.52 3.04
N ILE A 311 -10.59 -6.34 3.45
CA ILE A 311 -10.20 -5.25 4.37
C ILE A 311 -10.43 -3.88 3.73
N ILE A 312 -10.18 -3.76 2.42
CA ILE A 312 -10.37 -2.50 1.69
C ILE A 312 -11.86 -2.20 1.53
N ASP A 313 -12.66 -3.17 1.15
CA ASP A 313 -14.08 -2.99 0.84
C ASP A 313 -14.94 -2.85 2.09
N ASP A 314 -14.68 -3.64 3.11
CA ASP A 314 -15.46 -3.65 4.34
C ASP A 314 -14.80 -2.83 5.46
N LYS A 315 -15.36 -1.66 5.75
CA LYS A 315 -14.81 -0.75 6.76
C LYS A 315 -14.88 -1.26 8.18
N ARG A 316 -15.66 -2.32 8.46
CA ARG A 316 -15.62 -3.03 9.75
C ARG A 316 -14.25 -3.64 10.00
N LEU A 317 -13.68 -4.31 8.98
CA LEU A 317 -12.32 -4.86 9.04
C LEU A 317 -11.25 -3.75 9.09
N THR A 318 -11.43 -2.68 8.31
CA THR A 318 -10.58 -1.48 8.37
C THR A 318 -10.53 -0.90 9.78
N ALA A 319 -11.69 -0.75 10.44
CA ALA A 319 -11.80 -0.17 11.78
C ALA A 319 -11.15 -1.03 12.87
N VAL A 320 -11.09 -2.36 12.70
CA VAL A 320 -10.35 -3.23 13.62
C VAL A 320 -8.89 -2.84 13.69
N PHE A 321 -8.25 -2.54 12.57
CA PHE A 321 -6.85 -2.10 12.54
C PHE A 321 -6.65 -0.74 13.19
N GLU A 322 -7.50 0.25 12.88
CA GLU A 322 -7.39 1.58 13.50
C GLU A 322 -7.55 1.48 15.02
N ARG A 323 -8.56 0.74 15.47
CA ARG A 323 -8.78 0.47 16.89
C ARG A 323 -7.57 -0.22 17.55
N ALA A 324 -7.01 -1.24 16.88
CA ALA A 324 -5.84 -1.97 17.37
C ALA A 324 -4.62 -1.06 17.56
N GLY A 325 -4.44 -0.06 16.69
CA GLY A 325 -3.39 0.95 16.82
C GLY A 325 -3.44 1.74 18.13
N GLY A 326 -4.58 1.74 18.83
CA GLY A 326 -4.74 2.29 20.17
C GLY A 326 -4.22 1.39 21.31
N THR A 327 -3.96 0.10 21.05
CA THR A 327 -3.54 -0.86 22.08
C THR A 327 -2.02 -0.94 22.25
N ASP A 328 -1.55 -1.09 23.50
CA ASP A 328 -0.13 -1.18 23.79
C ASP A 328 0.55 -2.40 23.13
N ALA A 329 -0.13 -3.55 23.13
CA ALA A 329 0.42 -4.79 22.58
C ALA A 329 0.66 -4.67 21.07
N PHE A 330 -0.31 -4.12 20.31
CA PHE A 330 -0.12 -3.93 18.88
C PHE A 330 0.93 -2.85 18.54
N ARG A 331 1.00 -1.78 19.35
CA ARG A 331 2.06 -0.76 19.21
C ARG A 331 3.45 -1.34 19.46
N LEU A 332 3.60 -2.21 20.48
CA LEU A 332 4.86 -2.91 20.74
C LEU A 332 5.26 -3.83 19.60
N ALA A 333 4.31 -4.56 19.01
CA ALA A 333 4.56 -5.37 17.82
C ALA A 333 5.02 -4.52 16.62
N GLN A 334 4.39 -3.35 16.38
CA GLN A 334 4.85 -2.41 15.36
C GLN A 334 6.30 -1.94 15.62
N LEU A 335 6.64 -1.58 16.86
CA LEU A 335 8.00 -1.16 17.21
C LEU A 335 9.02 -2.29 17.03
N ALA A 336 8.66 -3.52 17.38
CA ALA A 336 9.52 -4.68 17.21
C ALA A 336 9.83 -4.96 15.74
N VAL A 337 8.78 -4.99 14.88
CA VAL A 337 8.94 -5.24 13.45
C VAL A 337 9.64 -4.07 12.75
N ALA A 338 9.37 -2.82 13.15
CA ALA A 338 10.10 -1.67 12.64
C ALA A 338 11.61 -1.84 12.81
N ARG A 339 12.04 -2.31 13.98
CA ARG A 339 13.46 -2.57 14.26
C ARG A 339 14.01 -3.69 13.40
N SER A 340 13.34 -4.85 13.38
CA SER A 340 13.87 -6.03 12.71
C SER A 340 13.91 -5.88 11.17
N ARG A 341 13.02 -5.07 10.59
CA ARG A 341 12.94 -4.93 9.13
C ARG A 341 13.65 -3.71 8.55
N TYR A 342 13.61 -2.60 9.27
CA TYR A 342 14.00 -1.31 8.71
C TYR A 342 15.17 -0.65 9.42
N TRP A 343 15.56 -1.18 10.60
CA TRP A 343 16.73 -0.67 11.28
C TRP A 343 17.98 -1.37 10.75
N PRO A 344 18.98 -0.61 10.31
CA PRO A 344 20.23 -1.19 9.86
C PRO A 344 20.91 -1.99 10.96
N GLY A 345 21.50 -3.13 10.61
CA GLY A 345 22.29 -3.94 11.54
C GLY A 345 23.55 -3.21 12.00
N GLU A 346 24.26 -3.79 12.97
CA GLU A 346 25.50 -3.24 13.53
C GLU A 346 26.64 -3.06 12.49
N GLU A 347 26.58 -3.82 11.39
CA GLU A 347 27.54 -3.73 10.29
C GLU A 347 27.31 -2.55 9.32
N THR A 348 26.35 -1.68 9.60
CA THR A 348 26.02 -0.59 8.72
C THR A 348 27.06 0.51 8.82
N VAL A 349 27.69 0.83 7.72
CA VAL A 349 28.60 1.98 7.63
C VAL A 349 27.80 3.26 7.87
N ALA A 350 28.19 4.02 8.88
CA ALA A 350 27.63 5.35 9.11
C ALA A 350 27.95 6.23 7.90
N VAL A 351 26.91 6.79 7.29
CA VAL A 351 27.05 7.67 6.11
C VAL A 351 26.68 9.08 6.53
N ALA A 352 27.58 10.01 6.35
CA ALA A 352 27.29 11.42 6.49
C ALA A 352 26.60 11.93 5.22
N VAL A 353 25.46 12.58 5.40
CA VAL A 353 24.78 13.28 4.29
C VAL A 353 25.26 14.72 4.28
N VAL A 354 26.11 15.05 3.31
CA VAL A 354 26.60 16.41 3.13
C VAL A 354 25.72 17.11 2.12
N THR A 355 24.99 18.14 2.57
CA THR A 355 24.09 18.92 1.73
C THR A 355 24.64 20.32 1.56
N LYS A 356 24.85 20.71 0.31
CA LYS A 356 25.33 22.04 -0.06
C LYS A 356 24.14 22.92 -0.43
N TYR A 357 24.04 24.06 0.21
CA TYR A 357 23.00 25.04 -0.05
C TYR A 357 23.60 26.25 -0.78
N GLN A 358 22.86 26.77 -1.73
CA GLN A 358 23.20 28.02 -2.40
C GLN A 358 21.99 28.95 -2.38
N GLN A 359 22.19 30.17 -1.91
CA GLN A 359 21.20 31.22 -1.99
C GLN A 359 21.44 32.06 -3.24
N LYS A 360 20.46 32.10 -4.12
CA LYS A 360 20.52 32.96 -5.30
C LYS A 360 20.07 34.38 -4.94
N PRO A 361 20.60 35.40 -5.63
CA PRO A 361 20.14 36.77 -5.44
C PRO A 361 18.62 36.88 -5.66
N GLY A 362 17.90 37.42 -4.66
CA GLY A 362 16.45 37.57 -4.71
C GLY A 362 15.63 36.40 -4.11
N GLU A 363 16.24 35.29 -3.74
CA GLU A 363 15.57 34.22 -3.03
C GLU A 363 15.62 34.42 -1.51
N THR A 364 14.49 34.19 -0.83
CA THR A 364 14.39 34.31 0.64
C THR A 364 14.88 33.06 1.38
N LYS A 365 15.06 31.94 0.69
CA LYS A 365 15.54 30.68 1.26
C LYS A 365 16.63 30.07 0.36
N PRO A 366 17.68 29.46 0.94
CA PRO A 366 18.67 28.75 0.15
C PRO A 366 18.08 27.47 -0.47
N SER A 367 18.48 27.20 -1.69
CA SER A 367 18.15 25.97 -2.43
C SER A 367 19.26 24.93 -2.27
N ILE A 368 18.89 23.65 -2.23
CA ILE A 368 19.87 22.56 -2.24
C ILE A 368 20.44 22.46 -3.66
N VAL A 369 21.76 22.60 -3.78
CA VAL A 369 22.48 22.48 -5.06
C VAL A 369 23.24 21.17 -5.20
N GLU A 370 23.56 20.54 -4.09
CA GLU A 370 24.29 19.28 -4.09
C GLU A 370 23.96 18.49 -2.82
N THR A 371 23.75 17.19 -2.96
CA THR A 371 23.70 16.24 -1.85
C THR A 371 24.60 15.07 -2.19
N ARG A 372 25.55 14.77 -1.31
CA ARG A 372 26.42 13.60 -1.46
C ARG A 372 26.47 12.80 -0.19
N PHE A 373 26.72 11.51 -0.33
CA PHE A 373 26.89 10.59 0.77
C PHE A 373 28.38 10.33 0.95
N GLU A 374 28.90 10.57 2.14
CA GLU A 374 30.29 10.30 2.49
C GLU A 374 30.33 9.30 3.64
N PRO A 375 31.34 8.43 3.71
CA PRO A 375 31.57 7.66 4.93
C PRO A 375 31.68 8.62 6.12
N ALA A 376 30.92 8.40 7.17
CA ALA A 376 31.09 9.20 8.38
C ALA A 376 32.50 8.96 8.89
N ALA A 377 33.25 10.04 9.06
CA ALA A 377 34.58 9.93 9.70
C ALA A 377 34.38 9.23 11.04
N SER A 378 35.13 8.14 11.26
CA SER A 378 35.14 7.44 12.55
C SER A 378 35.36 8.48 13.64
N ALA A 379 34.40 8.60 14.56
CA ALA A 379 34.61 9.43 15.73
C ALA A 379 35.92 8.97 16.41
N PRO A 380 36.82 9.88 16.81
CA PRO A 380 38.00 9.47 17.54
C PRO A 380 37.55 8.69 18.78
N ALA A 381 38.13 7.52 18.97
CA ALA A 381 37.88 6.69 20.16
C ALA A 381 38.11 7.56 21.38
N ALA A 382 37.07 7.71 22.20
CA ALA A 382 37.15 8.42 23.49
C ALA A 382 37.88 7.60 24.53
#